data_a1bca92459245e1f21808c3031e5acd9
#
_entry.id   a1bca92459245e1f21808c3031e5acd9
#
_cell.length_a   1.000
_cell.length_b   1.000
_cell.length_c   1.000
_cell.angle_alpha   90.00
_cell.angle_beta   90.00
_cell.angle_gamma   90.00
#
_symmetry.space_group_name_H-M   'P 1'
#
loop_
_entity.id
_entity.type
_entity.pdbx_description
1 polymer ?
#
loop_
_entity_poly.entity_id
_entity_poly.type
_entity_poly.pdbx_seq_one_letter_code
_entity_poly.pdbx_strand_id
1 'polypeptide(L)'
;MEVTHIELDEVMRQELDSGILYNATELRELLDSYFLDTFQFDVKPFNDIVPLQDGYEILDAIQDAYSNHGVEETVFIVRSNKRANQYNQQIRYKILDKESEISVGDMVMVVKNNYFWLKDNQTVTDFIANGDIMEILQIYKIVELYGFRFASVKVRMIDYPALQPFDTIVFLSTLESESASLSYDETNKLYQEVLLDYEDERTAYKKMQKVKENEYFNALQIKFAYAVTCHKSQGDSGIPYL
;
A
#
# COMPACT_ATOMS: atom_id res chain seq x y z
N MET A 1 -30.78 -11.78 19.54
CA MET A 1 -29.54 -10.99 19.56
C MET A 1 -29.91 -9.61 19.05
N GLU A 2 -29.93 -8.63 19.91
CA GLU A 2 -30.26 -7.24 19.54
C GLU A 2 -29.00 -6.64 18.88
N VAL A 3 -29.11 -6.19 17.65
CA VAL A 3 -28.02 -5.50 16.94
C VAL A 3 -28.22 -4.01 17.14
N THR A 4 -27.30 -3.36 17.86
CA THR A 4 -27.32 -1.91 18.05
C THR A 4 -26.78 -1.27 16.78
N HIS A 5 -27.61 -0.50 16.09
CA HIS A 5 -27.18 0.34 14.97
C HIS A 5 -26.60 1.65 15.55
N ILE A 6 -25.36 1.96 15.19
CA ILE A 6 -24.71 3.24 15.48
C ILE A 6 -24.43 3.90 14.14
N GLU A 7 -24.99 5.07 13.93
CA GLU A 7 -24.75 5.92 12.77
C GLU A 7 -23.73 7.00 13.17
N LEU A 8 -22.67 7.16 12.36
CA LEU A 8 -21.66 8.20 12.53
C LEU A 8 -22.01 9.32 11.55
N ASP A 9 -22.51 10.43 12.06
CA ASP A 9 -23.03 11.56 11.30
C ASP A 9 -22.10 12.79 11.31
N GLU A 10 -21.05 12.79 12.12
CA GLU A 10 -20.12 13.91 12.24
C GLU A 10 -18.77 13.61 11.54
N VAL A 11 -18.35 14.53 10.66
CA VAL A 11 -17.06 14.44 9.97
C VAL A 11 -16.00 15.16 10.78
N MET A 12 -15.04 14.41 11.32
CA MET A 12 -14.00 14.94 12.22
C MET A 12 -12.65 15.21 11.55
N ARG A 13 -12.46 14.77 10.30
CA ARG A 13 -11.15 14.79 9.62
C ARG A 13 -10.93 15.98 8.68
N GLN A 14 -11.97 16.74 8.38
CA GLN A 14 -11.91 17.85 7.43
C GLN A 14 -12.41 19.13 8.10
N GLU A 15 -11.83 20.27 7.73
CA GLU A 15 -12.31 21.58 8.16
C GLU A 15 -13.64 21.90 7.48
N LEU A 16 -14.49 22.68 8.15
CA LEU A 16 -15.84 22.98 7.67
C LEU A 16 -15.87 23.79 6.36
N ASP A 17 -14.77 24.49 6.04
CA ASP A 17 -14.59 25.26 4.81
C ASP A 17 -13.83 24.50 3.71
N SER A 18 -13.54 23.21 3.92
CA SER A 18 -12.87 22.36 2.95
C SER A 18 -13.75 22.09 1.74
N GLY A 19 -13.23 22.37 0.55
CA GLY A 19 -13.85 22.02 -0.71
C GLY A 19 -13.93 20.51 -0.95
N ILE A 20 -13.00 19.75 -0.36
CA ILE A 20 -13.04 18.28 -0.39
C ILE A 20 -14.25 17.79 0.39
N LEU A 21 -14.49 18.30 1.60
CA LEU A 21 -15.66 17.93 2.41
C LEU A 21 -16.96 18.35 1.73
N TYR A 22 -17.02 19.57 1.20
CA TYR A 22 -18.19 20.08 0.48
C TYR A 22 -18.58 19.15 -0.67
N ASN A 23 -17.65 18.87 -1.60
CA ASN A 23 -17.92 18.02 -2.74
C ASN A 23 -18.25 16.57 -2.35
N ALA A 24 -17.63 16.05 -1.29
CA ALA A 24 -17.93 14.70 -0.79
C ALA A 24 -19.36 14.62 -0.19
N THR A 25 -19.81 15.68 0.47
CA THR A 25 -21.17 15.78 1.03
C THR A 25 -22.22 15.88 -0.07
N GLU A 26 -22.01 16.77 -1.04
CA GLU A 26 -22.88 16.89 -2.21
C GLU A 26 -23.00 15.56 -2.98
N LEU A 27 -21.87 14.87 -3.19
CA LEU A 27 -21.86 13.57 -3.86
C LEU A 27 -22.66 12.53 -3.06
N ARG A 28 -22.54 12.50 -1.74
CA ARG A 28 -23.27 11.57 -0.85
C ARG A 28 -24.77 11.84 -0.90
N GLU A 29 -25.20 13.10 -0.81
CA GLU A 29 -26.61 13.51 -0.91
C GLU A 29 -27.19 13.14 -2.28
N LEU A 30 -26.41 13.30 -3.36
CA LEU A 30 -26.83 12.90 -4.69
C LEU A 30 -27.03 11.39 -4.80
N LEU A 31 -26.14 10.58 -4.20
CA LEU A 31 -26.25 9.12 -4.20
C LEU A 31 -27.46 8.62 -3.41
N ASP A 32 -27.87 9.32 -2.35
CA ASP A 32 -29.07 9.02 -1.57
C ASP A 32 -30.35 9.48 -2.27
N SER A 33 -30.25 10.36 -3.27
CA SER A 33 -31.38 10.80 -4.07
C SER A 33 -31.72 9.74 -5.13
N TYR A 34 -33.04 9.61 -5.41
CA TYR A 34 -33.54 8.74 -6.52
C TYR A 34 -33.21 9.24 -7.93
N PHE A 35 -32.62 10.42 -8.05
CA PHE A 35 -32.24 11.04 -9.31
C PHE A 35 -30.74 11.10 -9.43
N LEU A 36 -30.15 10.23 -10.27
CA LEU A 36 -28.74 10.28 -10.64
C LEU A 36 -28.56 11.36 -11.73
N ASP A 37 -28.35 12.58 -11.29
CA ASP A 37 -27.89 13.65 -12.18
C ASP A 37 -26.36 13.62 -12.32
N THR A 38 -25.84 14.36 -13.30
CA THR A 38 -24.40 14.46 -13.54
C THR A 38 -23.77 15.26 -12.41
N PHE A 39 -22.91 14.61 -11.61
CA PHE A 39 -22.15 15.30 -10.58
C PHE A 39 -21.03 16.13 -11.21
N GLN A 40 -20.89 17.39 -10.80
CA GLN A 40 -19.76 18.25 -11.12
C GLN A 40 -19.09 18.70 -9.84
N PHE A 41 -17.74 18.56 -9.81
CA PHE A 41 -16.96 19.09 -8.70
C PHE A 41 -16.99 20.62 -8.72
N ASP A 42 -17.38 21.22 -7.60
CA ASP A 42 -17.23 22.66 -7.40
C ASP A 42 -15.82 22.94 -6.84
N VAL A 43 -15.01 23.57 -7.65
CA VAL A 43 -13.59 23.82 -7.35
C VAL A 43 -13.27 25.28 -7.12
N LYS A 44 -14.12 26.19 -7.59
CA LYS A 44 -13.76 27.62 -7.65
C LYS A 44 -13.78 28.39 -6.33
N PRO A 45 -14.69 28.11 -5.36
CA PRO A 45 -14.66 28.87 -4.12
C PRO A 45 -13.61 28.36 -3.12
N PHE A 46 -12.92 27.25 -3.42
CA PHE A 46 -12.07 26.54 -2.48
C PHE A 46 -10.59 26.67 -2.82
N ASN A 47 -9.77 26.91 -1.79
CA ASN A 47 -8.31 27.03 -1.94
C ASN A 47 -7.58 25.67 -1.78
N ASP A 48 -8.25 24.67 -1.22
CA ASP A 48 -7.73 23.32 -0.99
C ASP A 48 -7.92 22.39 -2.22
N ILE A 49 -8.56 22.88 -3.29
CA ILE A 49 -8.73 22.15 -4.54
C ILE A 49 -8.08 22.92 -5.70
N VAL A 50 -7.08 22.30 -6.34
CA VAL A 50 -6.41 22.86 -7.52
C VAL A 50 -6.65 21.96 -8.71
N PRO A 51 -7.47 22.37 -9.71
CA PRO A 51 -7.68 21.60 -10.93
C PRO A 51 -6.45 21.63 -11.83
N LEU A 52 -5.92 20.48 -12.21
CA LEU A 52 -4.82 20.31 -13.15
C LEU A 52 -5.35 19.94 -14.53
N GLN A 53 -4.78 20.52 -15.59
CA GLN A 53 -5.34 20.45 -16.93
C GLN A 53 -4.67 19.41 -17.83
N ASP A 54 -3.39 19.16 -17.62
CA ASP A 54 -2.62 18.25 -18.45
C ASP A 54 -1.56 17.44 -17.65
N GLY A 55 -0.88 16.54 -18.39
CA GLY A 55 0.11 15.64 -17.78
C GLY A 55 1.40 16.34 -17.34
N TYR A 56 1.73 17.52 -17.85
CA TYR A 56 2.88 18.30 -17.42
C TYR A 56 2.59 18.97 -16.08
N GLU A 57 1.42 19.61 -15.96
CA GLU A 57 0.96 20.22 -14.70
C GLU A 57 0.88 19.16 -13.57
N ILE A 58 0.46 17.91 -13.88
CA ILE A 58 0.43 16.82 -12.90
C ILE A 58 1.85 16.49 -12.41
N LEU A 59 2.84 16.38 -13.30
CA LEU A 59 4.22 16.09 -12.91
C LEU A 59 4.82 17.19 -12.06
N ASP A 60 4.61 18.45 -12.48
CA ASP A 60 5.09 19.63 -11.75
C ASP A 60 4.44 19.69 -10.36
N ALA A 61 3.12 19.47 -10.26
CA ALA A 61 2.40 19.46 -8.98
C ALA A 61 2.89 18.36 -8.03
N ILE A 62 3.19 17.14 -8.54
CA ILE A 62 3.78 16.08 -7.72
C ILE A 62 5.17 16.46 -7.23
N GLN A 63 6.00 17.04 -8.11
CA GLN A 63 7.35 17.46 -7.76
C GLN A 63 7.33 18.58 -6.72
N ASP A 64 6.44 19.55 -6.87
CA ASP A 64 6.23 20.63 -5.91
C ASP A 64 5.73 20.10 -4.55
N ALA A 65 4.77 19.18 -4.56
CA ALA A 65 4.26 18.56 -3.35
C ALA A 65 5.37 17.80 -2.61
N TYR A 66 6.17 16.98 -3.32
CA TYR A 66 7.30 16.30 -2.70
C TYR A 66 8.39 17.23 -2.18
N SER A 67 8.60 18.37 -2.85
CA SER A 67 9.58 19.37 -2.41
C SER A 67 9.12 20.13 -1.17
N ASN A 68 7.81 20.40 -1.06
CA ASN A 68 7.24 21.22 0.00
C ASN A 68 6.84 20.38 1.23
N HIS A 69 6.35 19.18 1.04
CA HIS A 69 5.76 18.33 2.10
C HIS A 69 6.54 17.04 2.33
N GLY A 70 7.35 16.61 1.35
CA GLY A 70 8.04 15.32 1.39
C GLY A 70 7.22 14.18 0.80
N VAL A 71 7.93 13.08 0.51
CA VAL A 71 7.35 11.88 -0.12
C VAL A 71 6.43 11.13 0.84
N GLU A 72 6.72 11.17 2.15
CA GLU A 72 5.94 10.49 3.19
C GLU A 72 4.56 11.14 3.41
N GLU A 73 4.45 12.46 3.17
CA GLU A 73 3.23 13.25 3.40
C GLU A 73 2.41 13.46 2.11
N THR A 74 2.83 12.86 0.99
CA THR A 74 2.19 13.09 -0.31
C THR A 74 1.80 11.76 -0.96
N VAL A 75 0.53 11.61 -1.33
CA VAL A 75 0.02 10.42 -2.01
C VAL A 75 -0.74 10.78 -3.29
N PHE A 76 -0.57 9.98 -4.33
CA PHE A 76 -1.31 10.10 -5.58
C PHE A 76 -2.43 9.05 -5.66
N ILE A 77 -3.70 9.48 -5.60
CA ILE A 77 -4.85 8.58 -5.57
C ILE A 77 -5.37 8.32 -6.99
N VAL A 78 -5.53 7.04 -7.33
CA VAL A 78 -5.99 6.62 -8.66
C VAL A 78 -7.11 5.58 -8.58
N ARG A 79 -7.80 5.36 -9.71
CA ARG A 79 -8.96 4.47 -9.77
C ARG A 79 -8.61 2.97 -9.83
N SER A 80 -7.44 2.60 -10.35
CA SER A 80 -7.11 1.18 -10.61
C SER A 80 -5.66 0.84 -10.33
N ASN A 81 -5.40 -0.44 -9.98
CA ASN A 81 -4.04 -0.95 -9.76
C ASN A 81 -3.13 -0.76 -10.99
N LYS A 82 -3.67 -0.95 -12.19
CA LYS A 82 -2.93 -0.69 -13.44
C LYS A 82 -2.43 0.75 -13.52
N ARG A 83 -3.30 1.72 -13.21
CA ARG A 83 -2.91 3.14 -13.17
C ARG A 83 -1.93 3.41 -12.02
N ALA A 84 -2.16 2.84 -10.85
CA ALA A 84 -1.24 2.97 -9.72
C ALA A 84 0.17 2.49 -10.11
N ASN A 85 0.29 1.31 -10.71
CA ASN A 85 1.58 0.80 -11.18
C ASN A 85 2.24 1.75 -12.20
N GLN A 86 1.49 2.27 -13.18
CA GLN A 86 2.01 3.19 -14.19
C GLN A 86 2.55 4.49 -13.55
N TYR A 87 1.77 5.11 -12.64
CA TYR A 87 2.20 6.32 -11.94
C TYR A 87 3.37 6.05 -10.99
N ASN A 88 3.35 4.96 -10.25
CA ASN A 88 4.46 4.56 -9.39
C ASN A 88 5.77 4.46 -10.17
N GLN A 89 5.77 3.83 -11.34
CA GLN A 89 6.95 3.75 -12.21
C GLN A 89 7.36 5.12 -12.75
N GLN A 90 6.41 5.95 -13.18
CA GLN A 90 6.72 7.29 -13.66
C GLN A 90 7.29 8.20 -12.56
N ILE A 91 6.72 8.16 -11.37
CA ILE A 91 7.21 8.92 -10.21
C ILE A 91 8.63 8.47 -9.86
N ARG A 92 8.86 7.15 -9.75
CA ARG A 92 10.19 6.62 -9.46
C ARG A 92 11.23 7.05 -10.50
N TYR A 93 10.90 6.88 -11.78
CA TYR A 93 11.83 7.16 -12.86
C TYR A 93 12.05 8.65 -13.12
N LYS A 94 10.96 9.46 -13.20
CA LYS A 94 11.04 10.85 -13.63
C LYS A 94 11.29 11.86 -12.51
N ILE A 95 10.82 11.55 -11.29
CA ILE A 95 10.86 12.48 -10.16
C ILE A 95 11.91 12.07 -9.14
N LEU A 96 11.99 10.76 -8.82
CA LEU A 96 12.88 10.24 -7.79
C LEU A 96 14.20 9.67 -8.33
N ASP A 97 14.38 9.66 -9.65
CA ASP A 97 15.59 9.15 -10.34
C ASP A 97 15.97 7.71 -9.93
N LYS A 98 14.94 6.86 -9.81
CA LYS A 98 15.08 5.45 -9.38
C LYS A 98 14.77 4.50 -10.53
N GLU A 99 15.80 3.91 -11.14
CA GLU A 99 15.69 3.01 -12.28
C GLU A 99 15.66 1.52 -11.88
N SER A 100 16.21 1.17 -10.72
CA SER A 100 16.28 -0.23 -10.26
C SER A 100 14.89 -0.77 -9.92
N GLU A 101 14.73 -2.11 -9.97
CA GLU A 101 13.48 -2.81 -9.60
C GLU A 101 12.98 -2.41 -8.18
N ILE A 102 13.92 -2.24 -7.23
CA ILE A 102 13.70 -1.68 -5.90
C ILE A 102 14.96 -0.90 -5.50
N SER A 103 14.78 0.19 -4.77
CA SER A 103 15.85 1.08 -4.33
C SER A 103 15.73 1.42 -2.85
N VAL A 104 16.86 1.77 -2.22
CA VAL A 104 16.85 2.38 -0.87
C VAL A 104 16.04 3.68 -0.91
N GLY A 105 15.26 3.94 0.13
CA GLY A 105 14.32 5.05 0.21
C GLY A 105 13.05 4.86 -0.63
N ASP A 106 12.78 3.64 -1.17
CA ASP A 106 11.48 3.37 -1.77
C ASP A 106 10.40 3.24 -0.70
N MET A 107 9.27 3.88 -0.97
CA MET A 107 8.05 3.73 -0.20
C MET A 107 7.23 2.58 -0.77
N VAL A 108 6.94 1.58 0.04
CA VAL A 108 6.19 0.39 -0.36
C VAL A 108 5.05 0.12 0.62
N MET A 109 3.92 -0.31 0.10
CA MET A 109 2.73 -0.68 0.85
C MET A 109 2.58 -2.20 0.87
N VAL A 110 2.32 -2.75 2.04
CA VAL A 110 1.96 -4.16 2.20
C VAL A 110 0.56 -4.40 1.67
N VAL A 111 0.38 -5.45 0.86
CA VAL A 111 -0.91 -5.73 0.21
C VAL A 111 -1.63 -6.97 0.75
N LYS A 112 -1.07 -7.59 1.77
CA LYS A 112 -1.65 -8.75 2.46
C LYS A 112 -1.17 -8.79 3.91
N ASN A 113 -2.09 -9.00 4.86
CA ASN A 113 -1.73 -9.14 6.27
C ASN A 113 -0.64 -10.19 6.48
N ASN A 114 0.34 -9.87 7.30
CA ASN A 114 1.45 -10.76 7.63
C ASN A 114 1.64 -10.86 9.14
N TYR A 115 1.57 -12.09 9.65
CA TYR A 115 1.67 -12.41 11.09
C TYR A 115 3.01 -13.07 11.45
N PHE A 116 3.99 -13.05 10.52
CA PHE A 116 5.25 -13.77 10.69
C PHE A 116 6.36 -12.89 11.24
N TRP A 117 6.55 -11.69 10.68
CA TRP A 117 7.76 -10.89 10.92
C TRP A 117 7.78 -10.13 12.24
N LEU A 118 6.65 -9.87 12.87
CA LEU A 118 6.53 -9.09 14.11
C LEU A 118 6.08 -9.91 15.33
N LYS A 119 6.10 -11.23 15.26
CA LYS A 119 5.62 -12.14 16.32
C LYS A 119 6.20 -11.87 17.71
N ASP A 120 7.42 -11.37 17.79
CA ASP A 120 8.14 -11.16 19.04
C ASP A 120 8.11 -9.68 19.51
N ASN A 121 7.42 -8.80 18.76
CA ASN A 121 7.38 -7.35 19.01
C ASN A 121 6.11 -6.96 19.75
N GLN A 122 5.96 -7.41 20.99
CA GLN A 122 4.75 -7.29 21.82
C GLN A 122 4.38 -5.85 22.25
N THR A 123 5.12 -4.82 21.85
CA THR A 123 4.95 -3.47 22.40
C THR A 123 4.13 -2.52 21.51
N VAL A 124 4.07 -2.76 20.19
CA VAL A 124 3.40 -1.84 19.24
C VAL A 124 2.34 -2.56 18.43
N THR A 125 2.76 -3.61 17.70
CA THR A 125 1.87 -4.48 16.90
C THR A 125 2.51 -5.86 16.76
N ASP A 126 1.69 -6.90 16.65
CA ASP A 126 2.12 -8.29 16.46
C ASP A 126 1.94 -8.79 15.01
N PHE A 127 1.47 -7.92 14.13
CA PHE A 127 1.33 -8.22 12.70
C PHE A 127 1.50 -6.96 11.86
N ILE A 128 1.74 -7.15 10.56
CA ILE A 128 1.80 -6.09 9.55
C ILE A 128 0.47 -6.15 8.77
N ALA A 129 -0.26 -5.03 8.76
CA ALA A 129 -1.56 -4.97 8.11
C ALA A 129 -1.45 -4.74 6.60
N ASN A 130 -2.50 -5.16 5.89
CA ASN A 130 -2.69 -4.77 4.50
C ASN A 130 -3.04 -3.27 4.44
N GLY A 131 -2.20 -2.47 3.82
CA GLY A 131 -2.27 -1.01 3.79
C GLY A 131 -1.07 -0.34 4.46
N ASP A 132 -0.42 -1.01 5.41
CA ASP A 132 0.76 -0.46 6.10
C ASP A 132 1.86 -0.05 5.11
N ILE A 133 2.43 1.12 5.34
CA ILE A 133 3.49 1.69 4.50
C ILE A 133 4.85 1.53 5.18
N MET A 134 5.84 1.15 4.38
CA MET A 134 7.22 0.98 4.81
C MET A 134 8.18 1.71 3.89
N GLU A 135 9.28 2.21 4.46
CA GLU A 135 10.46 2.66 3.73
C GLU A 135 11.51 1.57 3.66
N ILE A 136 12.13 1.37 2.51
CA ILE A 136 13.27 0.49 2.32
C ILE A 136 14.54 1.21 2.77
N LEU A 137 15.11 0.83 3.91
CA LEU A 137 16.33 1.43 4.44
C LEU A 137 17.60 0.82 3.88
N GLN A 138 17.57 -0.49 3.59
CA GLN A 138 18.72 -1.23 3.08
C GLN A 138 18.26 -2.44 2.27
N ILE A 139 18.98 -2.75 1.20
CA ILE A 139 18.81 -3.97 0.41
C ILE A 139 20.06 -4.81 0.58
N TYR A 140 19.90 -6.02 1.14
CA TYR A 140 21.03 -6.93 1.38
C TYR A 140 21.33 -7.78 0.16
N LYS A 141 20.27 -8.36 -0.44
CA LYS A 141 20.40 -9.23 -1.61
C LYS A 141 19.05 -9.33 -2.35
N ILE A 142 19.15 -9.59 -3.63
CA ILE A 142 18.00 -9.97 -4.47
C ILE A 142 18.27 -11.40 -4.94
N VAL A 143 17.26 -12.26 -4.85
CA VAL A 143 17.35 -13.67 -5.22
C VAL A 143 16.15 -14.10 -6.06
N GLU A 144 16.35 -15.08 -6.91
CA GLU A 144 15.28 -15.80 -7.60
C GLU A 144 15.19 -17.21 -7.03
N LEU A 145 14.07 -17.54 -6.38
CA LEU A 145 13.80 -18.83 -5.78
C LEU A 145 12.35 -19.23 -6.04
N TYR A 146 12.07 -20.51 -6.16
CA TYR A 146 10.72 -21.05 -6.34
C TYR A 146 9.98 -20.47 -7.56
N GLY A 147 10.75 -19.98 -8.55
CA GLY A 147 10.22 -19.30 -9.74
C GLY A 147 9.65 -17.90 -9.46
N PHE A 148 10.08 -17.24 -8.37
CA PHE A 148 9.73 -15.88 -7.98
C PHE A 148 10.97 -15.09 -7.58
N ARG A 149 10.83 -13.75 -7.57
CA ARG A 149 11.89 -12.83 -7.16
C ARG A 149 11.62 -12.25 -5.78
N PHE A 150 12.66 -12.22 -4.96
CA PHE A 150 12.62 -11.72 -3.58
C PHE A 150 13.78 -10.76 -3.32
N ALA A 151 13.57 -9.83 -2.39
CA ALA A 151 14.68 -9.06 -1.81
C ALA A 151 14.69 -9.21 -0.29
N SER A 152 15.88 -9.44 0.27
CA SER A 152 16.12 -9.34 1.71
C SER A 152 16.47 -7.90 2.02
N VAL A 153 15.71 -7.26 2.88
CA VAL A 153 15.73 -5.81 3.10
C VAL A 153 15.63 -5.47 4.58
N LYS A 154 16.12 -4.28 4.94
CA LYS A 154 15.78 -3.62 6.20
C LYS A 154 14.73 -2.56 5.92
N VAL A 155 13.67 -2.52 6.73
CA VAL A 155 12.54 -1.62 6.56
C VAL A 155 12.25 -0.82 7.82
N ARG A 156 11.62 0.35 7.64
CA ARG A 156 11.02 1.18 8.69
C ARG A 156 9.52 1.31 8.40
N MET A 157 8.68 1.03 9.38
CA MET A 157 7.25 1.29 9.27
C MET A 157 6.97 2.78 9.43
N ILE A 158 6.21 3.36 8.52
CA ILE A 158 5.87 4.81 8.56
C ILE A 158 4.83 5.07 9.63
N ASP A 159 3.77 4.26 9.67
CA ASP A 159 2.64 4.44 10.57
C ASP A 159 2.95 4.07 12.03
N TYR A 160 4.09 3.40 12.28
CA TYR A 160 4.51 2.95 13.61
C TYR A 160 5.91 3.46 13.96
N PRO A 161 6.09 4.77 14.20
CA PRO A 161 7.42 5.37 14.42
C PRO A 161 8.11 4.84 15.68
N ALA A 162 7.37 4.28 16.63
CA ALA A 162 7.93 3.63 17.82
C ALA A 162 8.51 2.24 17.56
N LEU A 163 8.16 1.62 16.42
CA LEU A 163 8.69 0.32 16.02
C LEU A 163 10.09 0.50 15.42
N GLN A 164 11.06 -0.22 15.99
CA GLN A 164 12.43 -0.17 15.47
C GLN A 164 12.50 -0.80 14.06
N PRO A 165 13.37 -0.28 13.17
CA PRO A 165 13.60 -0.89 11.87
C PRO A 165 13.99 -2.37 12.02
N PHE A 166 13.42 -3.22 11.16
CA PHE A 166 13.63 -4.67 11.20
C PHE A 166 13.98 -5.24 9.82
N ASP A 167 14.57 -6.43 9.83
CA ASP A 167 14.91 -7.16 8.61
C ASP A 167 13.74 -8.06 8.20
N THR A 168 13.48 -8.10 6.88
CA THR A 168 12.39 -8.89 6.31
C THR A 168 12.71 -9.32 4.88
N ILE A 169 11.90 -10.19 4.32
CA ILE A 169 11.91 -10.54 2.90
C ILE A 169 10.67 -9.95 2.24
N VAL A 170 10.87 -9.27 1.12
CA VAL A 170 9.79 -8.73 0.30
C VAL A 170 9.70 -9.47 -1.04
N PHE A 171 8.48 -9.58 -1.54
CA PHE A 171 8.14 -10.29 -2.76
C PHE A 171 8.14 -9.30 -3.94
N LEU A 172 9.18 -9.31 -4.78
CA LEU A 172 9.34 -8.34 -5.86
C LEU A 172 8.37 -8.58 -7.03
N SER A 173 8.03 -9.84 -7.31
CA SER A 173 7.12 -10.16 -8.42
C SER A 173 5.72 -9.53 -8.28
N THR A 174 5.35 -9.06 -7.09
CA THR A 174 4.07 -8.34 -6.89
C THR A 174 4.13 -6.86 -7.26
N LEU A 175 5.32 -6.25 -7.34
CA LEU A 175 5.47 -4.81 -7.62
C LEU A 175 4.85 -4.39 -8.95
N GLU A 176 5.03 -5.19 -9.99
CA GLU A 176 4.55 -4.89 -11.35
C GLU A 176 3.21 -5.57 -11.69
N SER A 177 2.75 -6.52 -10.87
CA SER A 177 1.49 -7.23 -11.10
C SER A 177 0.29 -6.27 -11.10
N GLU A 178 -0.67 -6.45 -12.00
CA GLU A 178 -1.95 -5.73 -11.97
C GLU A 178 -2.90 -6.26 -10.88
N SER A 179 -2.64 -7.47 -10.37
CA SER A 179 -3.38 -8.05 -9.24
C SER A 179 -3.06 -7.33 -7.94
N ALA A 180 -4.00 -7.30 -7.01
CA ALA A 180 -3.79 -6.69 -5.70
C ALA A 180 -2.72 -7.44 -4.88
N SER A 181 -2.69 -8.77 -4.97
CA SER A 181 -1.73 -9.67 -4.31
C SER A 181 -1.50 -10.89 -5.19
N LEU A 182 -0.70 -11.86 -4.75
CA LEU A 182 -0.56 -13.14 -5.42
C LEU A 182 -1.93 -13.82 -5.58
N SER A 183 -2.17 -14.37 -6.76
CA SER A 183 -3.33 -15.22 -7.03
C SER A 183 -3.27 -16.53 -6.21
N TYR A 184 -4.39 -17.24 -6.18
CA TYR A 184 -4.45 -18.57 -5.55
C TYR A 184 -3.44 -19.52 -6.19
N ASP A 185 -3.34 -19.54 -7.52
CA ASP A 185 -2.46 -20.45 -8.27
C ASP A 185 -0.97 -20.12 -8.01
N GLU A 186 -0.60 -18.84 -7.97
CA GLU A 186 0.76 -18.42 -7.63
C GLU A 186 1.10 -18.76 -6.17
N THR A 187 0.18 -18.55 -5.25
CA THR A 187 0.35 -18.93 -3.84
C THR A 187 0.52 -20.45 -3.69
N ASN A 188 -0.29 -21.23 -4.41
CA ASN A 188 -0.19 -22.69 -4.39
C ASN A 188 1.12 -23.16 -5.04
N LYS A 189 1.55 -22.55 -6.16
CA LYS A 189 2.85 -22.82 -6.76
C LYS A 189 3.97 -22.59 -5.76
N LEU A 190 4.00 -21.43 -5.11
CA LEU A 190 5.00 -21.11 -4.09
C LEU A 190 4.98 -22.16 -2.95
N TYR A 191 3.79 -22.54 -2.48
CA TYR A 191 3.63 -23.57 -1.45
C TYR A 191 4.24 -24.90 -1.88
N GLN A 192 3.95 -25.37 -3.09
CA GLN A 192 4.47 -26.63 -3.62
C GLN A 192 5.99 -26.62 -3.78
N GLU A 193 6.54 -25.52 -4.33
CA GLU A 193 8.00 -25.37 -4.50
C GLU A 193 8.73 -25.34 -3.15
N VAL A 194 8.23 -24.57 -2.17
CA VAL A 194 8.82 -24.55 -0.82
C VAL A 194 8.68 -25.89 -0.11
N LEU A 195 7.61 -26.66 -0.38
CA LEU A 195 7.40 -27.97 0.20
C LEU A 195 8.46 -28.98 -0.21
N LEU A 196 9.06 -28.84 -1.41
CA LEU A 196 10.15 -29.71 -1.90
C LEU A 196 11.39 -29.60 -1.01
N ASP A 197 11.69 -28.44 -0.43
CA ASP A 197 12.83 -28.27 0.49
C ASP A 197 12.71 -29.14 1.76
N TYR A 198 11.52 -29.65 2.04
CA TYR A 198 11.22 -30.42 3.25
C TYR A 198 10.81 -31.87 2.95
N GLU A 199 11.24 -32.42 1.81
CA GLU A 199 10.90 -33.80 1.41
C GLU A 199 11.35 -34.85 2.45
N ASP A 200 12.45 -34.60 3.14
CA ASP A 200 13.02 -35.51 4.16
C ASP A 200 12.21 -35.57 5.46
N GLU A 201 11.26 -34.65 5.65
CA GLU A 201 10.40 -34.68 6.84
C GLU A 201 9.43 -35.84 6.83
N ARG A 202 9.35 -36.55 7.95
CA ARG A 202 8.64 -37.87 8.06
C ARG A 202 7.13 -37.75 7.94
N THR A 203 6.52 -36.63 8.24
CA THR A 203 5.07 -36.46 8.28
C THR A 203 4.60 -35.24 7.51
N ALA A 204 3.45 -35.35 6.83
CA ALA A 204 2.84 -34.22 6.13
C ALA A 204 2.58 -33.02 7.06
N TYR A 205 2.24 -33.25 8.31
CA TYR A 205 2.04 -32.21 9.30
C TYR A 205 3.32 -31.40 9.57
N LYS A 206 4.47 -32.07 9.76
CA LYS A 206 5.76 -31.42 9.96
C LYS A 206 6.20 -30.65 8.71
N LYS A 207 6.03 -31.22 7.51
CA LYS A 207 6.28 -30.51 6.25
C LYS A 207 5.50 -29.20 6.19
N MET A 208 4.20 -29.25 6.45
CA MET A 208 3.34 -28.05 6.46
C MET A 208 3.78 -27.01 7.51
N GLN A 209 4.20 -27.44 8.70
CA GLN A 209 4.72 -26.52 9.72
C GLN A 209 6.00 -25.82 9.24
N LYS A 210 6.94 -26.57 8.63
CA LYS A 210 8.17 -26.02 8.07
C LYS A 210 7.91 -25.00 6.97
N VAL A 211 6.94 -25.27 6.08
CA VAL A 211 6.53 -24.27 5.07
C VAL A 211 5.98 -23.01 5.72
N LYS A 212 5.14 -23.13 6.76
CA LYS A 212 4.62 -21.96 7.50
C LYS A 212 5.70 -21.17 8.26
N GLU A 213 6.83 -21.78 8.57
CA GLU A 213 7.99 -21.16 9.21
C GLU A 213 9.02 -20.65 8.19
N ASN A 214 8.86 -20.94 6.90
CA ASN A 214 9.79 -20.51 5.85
C ASN A 214 9.67 -19.01 5.57
N GLU A 215 10.79 -18.30 5.60
CA GLU A 215 10.85 -16.84 5.44
C GLU A 215 10.38 -16.39 4.04
N TYR A 216 10.70 -17.14 2.98
CA TYR A 216 10.29 -16.83 1.61
C TYR A 216 8.81 -17.09 1.38
N PHE A 217 8.23 -18.12 2.02
CA PHE A 217 6.79 -18.35 2.00
C PHE A 217 6.02 -17.23 2.71
N ASN A 218 6.63 -16.65 3.74
CA ASN A 218 6.10 -15.53 4.51
C ASN A 218 6.61 -14.15 4.03
N ALA A 219 7.25 -14.06 2.86
CA ALA A 219 7.70 -12.80 2.32
C ALA A 219 6.55 -11.81 2.18
N LEU A 220 6.82 -10.55 2.50
CA LEU A 220 5.83 -9.48 2.42
C LEU A 220 5.48 -9.21 0.95
N GLN A 221 4.21 -9.32 0.61
CA GLN A 221 3.70 -8.93 -0.69
C GLN A 221 3.53 -7.42 -0.69
N ILE A 222 4.22 -6.74 -1.60
CA ILE A 222 4.32 -5.28 -1.61
C ILE A 222 3.96 -4.66 -2.96
N LYS A 223 3.53 -3.41 -2.92
CA LYS A 223 3.40 -2.49 -4.05
C LYS A 223 4.14 -1.20 -3.72
N PHE A 224 4.52 -0.43 -4.73
CA PHE A 224 4.97 0.94 -4.46
C PHE A 224 3.82 1.80 -3.93
N ALA A 225 4.14 2.74 -3.02
CA ALA A 225 3.16 3.53 -2.27
C ALA A 225 3.05 5.00 -2.71
N TYR A 226 3.71 5.43 -3.77
CA TYR A 226 3.60 6.80 -4.28
C TYR A 226 2.25 7.08 -4.93
N ALA A 227 1.68 6.07 -5.62
CA ALA A 227 0.34 6.11 -6.16
C ALA A 227 -0.44 4.88 -5.69
N VAL A 228 -1.60 5.11 -5.08
CA VAL A 228 -2.46 4.07 -4.50
C VAL A 228 -3.89 4.17 -5.07
N THR A 229 -4.66 3.10 -4.95
CA THR A 229 -6.07 3.14 -5.35
C THR A 229 -6.93 3.75 -4.27
N CYS A 230 -8.08 4.34 -4.65
CA CYS A 230 -9.07 4.88 -3.70
C CYS A 230 -9.44 3.89 -2.59
N HIS A 231 -9.59 2.60 -2.91
CA HIS A 231 -9.90 1.57 -1.90
C HIS A 231 -8.79 1.41 -0.86
N LYS A 232 -7.53 1.59 -1.27
CA LYS A 232 -6.40 1.49 -0.36
C LYS A 232 -6.22 2.73 0.51
N SER A 233 -6.61 3.89 -0.01
CA SER A 233 -6.58 5.14 0.77
C SER A 233 -7.69 5.25 1.83
N GLN A 234 -8.76 4.44 1.71
CA GLN A 234 -9.88 4.44 2.67
C GLN A 234 -9.66 3.56 3.89
N GLY A 235 -8.89 2.51 3.73
CA GLY A 235 -8.67 1.52 4.77
C GLY A 235 -7.33 1.76 5.38
N ASP A 236 -7.33 2.53 6.39
CA ASP A 236 -6.33 2.54 7.40
C ASP A 236 -5.37 3.69 7.45
N SER A 237 -5.08 4.00 8.69
CA SER A 237 -3.94 4.76 9.16
C SER A 237 -3.99 6.25 8.91
N GLY A 238 -3.73 6.89 9.88
CA GLY A 238 -3.38 8.21 10.22
C GLY A 238 -2.44 9.00 9.30
N ILE A 239 -2.42 8.77 7.99
CA ILE A 239 -1.85 9.75 7.09
C ILE A 239 -2.84 10.92 7.06
N PRO A 240 -2.49 12.10 7.55
CA PRO A 240 -3.32 13.28 7.34
C PRO A 240 -3.38 13.51 5.82
N TYR A 241 -4.56 13.32 5.25
CA TYR A 241 -4.80 13.71 3.87
C TYR A 241 -4.80 15.24 3.81
N LEU A 242 -3.82 15.79 3.12
CA LEU A 242 -3.83 17.19 2.73
C LEU A 242 -4.79 17.40 1.58
#